data_44d7e3e9de770c014ac7e3bc4c389cd8
#
_entry.id   44d7e3e9de770c014ac7e3bc4c389cd8
#
_cell.length_a   1.000
_cell.length_b   1.000
_cell.length_c   1.000
_cell.angle_alpha   90.00
_cell.angle_beta   90.00
_cell.angle_gamma   90.00
#
_symmetry.space_group_name_H-M   'P 1'
#
loop_
_entity.id
_entity.type
_entity.pdbx_description
1 polymer ?
#
loop_
_entity_poly.entity_id
_entity_poly.type
_entity_poly.pdbx_seq_one_letter_code
_entity_poly.pdbx_strand_id
1 'polypeptide(L)'
;NLSSTGMTSPAPDELVVKYPNGGQTINKDDAVVVKWKTYGDVLKVNVDYFAGTNPDVKGDNWTNIAKEIDNVDSLIWTPSSTTGINALGANKDSVRIRVSSINGKTRDMSGWYFKINLGGGGEVSNNKTMNNFIINGQIFK
;
A
#
# COMPACT_ATOMS: atom_id res chain seq x y z
N ASN A 1 -25.93 -30.16 -25.07
CA ASN A 1 -25.51 -29.81 -24.70
C ASN A 1 -25.24 -29.63 -24.38
N LEU A 2 -25.29 -29.62 -24.27
CA LEU A 2 -25.01 -29.31 -23.71
C LEU A 2 -24.38 -29.15 -23.48
N SER A 3 -24.37 -29.33 -23.62
CA SER A 3 -23.77 -28.97 -23.14
C SER A 3 -23.13 -28.65 -22.94
N SER A 4 -23.14 -29.04 -23.24
CA SER A 4 -22.60 -28.45 -22.84
C SER A 4 -22.38 -27.97 -22.61
N THR A 5 -22.86 -28.09 -22.68
CA THR A 5 -22.71 -27.39 -22.19
C THR A 5 -22.43 -27.04 -21.54
N GLY A 6 -22.91 -27.00 -22.09
CA GLY A 6 -22.49 -26.11 -21.30
C GLY A 6 -21.86 -26.06 -20.16
N MET A 7 -21.38 -26.68 -20.23
CA MET A 7 -20.51 -26.71 -19.13
C MET A 7 -19.37 -25.76 -19.33
N THR A 8 -19.66 -24.49 -19.14
CA THR A 8 -18.57 -23.54 -19.09
C THR A 8 -17.86 -23.65 -17.76
N SER A 9 -16.55 -23.58 -17.77
CA SER A 9 -15.77 -23.41 -16.57
C SER A 9 -16.10 -22.07 -15.93
N PRO A 10 -16.12 -21.95 -14.59
CA PRO A 10 -16.22 -20.65 -13.97
C PRO A 10 -15.09 -19.75 -14.43
N ALA A 11 -15.35 -18.46 -14.49
CA ALA A 11 -14.29 -17.50 -14.75
C ALA A 11 -13.21 -17.66 -13.68
N PRO A 12 -11.93 -17.49 -14.03
CA PRO A 12 -10.87 -17.57 -13.05
C PRO A 12 -11.01 -16.47 -12.01
N ASP A 13 -10.54 -16.76 -10.80
CA ASP A 13 -10.49 -15.75 -9.75
C ASP A 13 -9.54 -14.64 -10.17
N GLU A 14 -9.89 -13.41 -9.82
CA GLU A 14 -9.07 -12.25 -10.12
C GLU A 14 -9.18 -11.22 -9.02
N LEU A 15 -8.07 -10.58 -8.72
CA LEU A 15 -8.00 -9.43 -7.81
C LEU A 15 -7.42 -8.26 -8.59
N VAL A 16 -8.00 -7.08 -8.40
CA VAL A 16 -7.54 -5.85 -9.08
C VAL A 16 -7.43 -4.76 -8.03
N VAL A 17 -6.21 -4.30 -7.76
CA VAL A 17 -5.98 -3.21 -6.81
C VAL A 17 -6.52 -1.91 -7.42
N LYS A 18 -7.32 -1.20 -6.66
CA LYS A 18 -7.95 0.04 -7.11
C LYS A 18 -7.36 1.29 -6.45
N TYR A 19 -6.97 1.19 -5.17
CA TYR A 19 -6.44 2.33 -4.45
C TYR A 19 -5.58 1.88 -3.26
N PRO A 20 -4.40 2.46 -3.02
CA PRO A 20 -3.70 3.39 -3.91
C PRO A 20 -3.16 2.65 -5.14
N ASN A 21 -3.26 3.28 -6.30
CA ASN A 21 -2.97 2.61 -7.57
C ASN A 21 -1.91 3.34 -8.41
N GLY A 22 -1.40 4.44 -7.91
CA GLY A 22 -0.31 5.19 -8.53
C GLY A 22 -0.52 6.68 -8.46
N GLY A 23 0.56 7.40 -8.15
CA GLY A 23 0.54 8.86 -8.14
C GLY A 23 0.05 9.51 -6.86
N GLN A 24 -0.55 8.75 -5.95
CA GLN A 24 -1.05 9.32 -4.69
C GLN A 24 0.10 9.67 -3.75
N THR A 25 -0.17 10.64 -2.86
CA THR A 25 0.68 10.90 -1.70
C THR A 25 -0.16 10.65 -0.46
N ILE A 26 0.29 9.75 0.38
CA ILE A 26 -0.44 9.31 1.58
C ILE A 26 0.40 9.68 2.80
N ASN A 27 -0.21 10.36 3.78
CA ASN A 27 0.48 10.67 5.03
C ASN A 27 0.56 9.41 5.89
N LYS A 28 1.73 9.16 6.47
CA LYS A 28 1.98 7.92 7.22
C LYS A 28 1.04 7.72 8.41
N ASP A 29 0.53 8.80 8.99
CA ASP A 29 -0.31 8.72 10.20
C ASP A 29 -1.81 8.80 9.89
N ASP A 30 -2.19 8.93 8.63
CA ASP A 30 -3.58 8.99 8.24
C ASP A 30 -4.13 7.58 7.99
N ALA A 31 -5.41 7.41 8.28
CA ALA A 31 -6.12 6.18 7.92
C ALA A 31 -6.46 6.23 6.43
N VAL A 32 -6.03 5.21 5.71
CA VAL A 32 -6.20 5.11 4.26
C VAL A 32 -7.07 3.89 3.98
N VAL A 33 -8.03 4.02 3.09
CA VAL A 33 -8.81 2.88 2.65
C VAL A 33 -8.13 2.25 1.43
N VAL A 34 -7.47 1.13 1.64
CA VAL A 34 -6.94 0.31 0.54
C VAL A 34 -8.12 -0.40 -0.08
N LYS A 35 -8.26 -0.33 -1.40
CA LYS A 35 -9.41 -0.89 -2.12
C LYS A 35 -8.94 -1.79 -3.24
N TRP A 36 -9.69 -2.84 -3.47
CA TRP A 36 -9.51 -3.73 -4.61
C TRP A 36 -10.84 -4.23 -5.09
N LYS A 37 -10.84 -4.87 -6.24
CA LYS A 37 -12.01 -5.54 -6.80
C LYS A 37 -11.72 -7.01 -6.89
N THR A 38 -12.69 -7.83 -6.52
CA THR A 38 -12.59 -9.29 -6.59
C THR A 38 -13.54 -9.81 -7.66
N TYR A 39 -13.03 -10.68 -8.49
CA TYR A 39 -13.83 -11.49 -9.40
C TYR A 39 -13.63 -12.95 -8.98
N GLY A 40 -14.69 -13.72 -8.97
CA GLY A 40 -14.64 -15.11 -8.54
C GLY A 40 -14.77 -15.25 -7.04
N ASP A 41 -14.19 -16.31 -6.51
CA ASP A 41 -14.46 -16.78 -5.16
C ASP A 41 -13.19 -16.76 -4.31
N VAL A 42 -12.75 -15.56 -3.95
CA VAL A 42 -11.59 -15.34 -3.09
C VAL A 42 -12.10 -14.91 -1.73
N LEU A 43 -12.12 -15.82 -0.77
CA LEU A 43 -12.74 -15.58 0.54
C LEU A 43 -11.84 -14.82 1.51
N LYS A 44 -10.54 -15.04 1.43
CA LYS A 44 -9.57 -14.38 2.31
C LYS A 44 -8.37 -13.91 1.50
N VAL A 45 -7.77 -12.82 1.96
CA VAL A 45 -6.63 -12.22 1.27
C VAL A 45 -5.53 -11.84 2.26
N ASN A 46 -4.33 -11.68 1.71
CA ASN A 46 -3.22 -11.00 2.36
C ASN A 46 -3.02 -9.66 1.68
N VAL A 47 -2.67 -8.64 2.46
CA VAL A 47 -2.34 -7.32 1.94
C VAL A 47 -0.92 -6.98 2.37
N ASP A 48 -0.10 -6.61 1.41
CA ASP A 48 1.32 -6.32 1.61
C ASP A 48 1.71 -5.01 0.95
N TYR A 49 2.85 -4.45 1.34
CA TYR A 49 3.43 -3.33 0.62
C TYR A 49 4.87 -3.65 0.22
N PHE A 50 5.33 -2.98 -0.81
CA PHE A 50 6.72 -2.99 -1.23
C PHE A 50 7.18 -1.55 -1.42
N ALA A 51 8.37 -1.24 -0.93
CA ALA A 51 8.97 0.08 -1.12
C ALA A 51 10.31 -0.10 -1.81
N GLY A 52 10.42 0.43 -3.01
CA GLY A 52 11.58 0.27 -3.85
C GLY A 52 11.18 0.18 -5.31
N THR A 53 12.15 -0.06 -6.18
CA THR A 53 11.91 -0.16 -7.62
C THR A 53 11.79 -1.62 -8.05
N ASN A 54 11.07 -1.84 -9.15
CA ASN A 54 10.94 -3.15 -9.81
C ASN A 54 10.39 -4.24 -8.88
N PRO A 55 9.24 -4.02 -8.24
CA PRO A 55 8.65 -5.07 -7.41
C PRO A 55 8.20 -6.25 -8.28
N ASP A 56 8.39 -7.45 -7.76
CA ASP A 56 7.86 -8.66 -8.37
C ASP A 56 6.58 -9.04 -7.63
N VAL A 57 5.44 -9.01 -8.33
CA VAL A 57 4.14 -9.30 -7.71
C VAL A 57 4.11 -10.72 -7.10
N LYS A 58 4.94 -11.62 -7.61
CA LYS A 58 5.03 -12.99 -7.09
C LYS A 58 6.21 -13.18 -6.12
N GLY A 59 6.95 -12.11 -5.85
CA GLY A 59 8.14 -12.19 -5.01
C GLY A 59 7.83 -12.30 -3.53
N ASP A 60 8.87 -12.60 -2.77
CA ASP A 60 8.75 -12.84 -1.32
C ASP A 60 9.16 -11.64 -0.47
N ASN A 61 9.70 -10.59 -1.09
CA ASN A 61 10.24 -9.46 -0.34
C ASN A 61 9.24 -8.34 -0.12
N TRP A 62 7.98 -8.70 0.03
CA TRP A 62 6.91 -7.78 0.41
C TRP A 62 6.74 -7.80 1.92
N THR A 63 6.39 -6.66 2.49
CA THR A 63 6.12 -6.54 3.92
C THR A 63 4.62 -6.66 4.17
N ASN A 64 4.25 -7.53 5.08
CA ASN A 64 2.84 -7.81 5.36
C ASN A 64 2.17 -6.68 6.13
N ILE A 65 1.01 -6.26 5.65
CA ILE A 65 0.15 -5.29 6.32
C ILE A 65 -0.95 -6.04 7.08
N ALA A 66 -1.60 -6.99 6.41
CA ALA A 66 -2.68 -7.77 7.01
C ALA A 66 -2.65 -9.18 6.42
N LYS A 67 -2.79 -10.18 7.29
CA LYS A 67 -2.66 -11.58 6.90
C LYS A 67 -3.97 -12.32 7.08
N GLU A 68 -4.39 -13.01 6.03
CA GLU A 68 -5.54 -13.92 6.06
C GLU A 68 -6.80 -13.24 6.59
N ILE A 69 -7.05 -12.03 6.11
CA ILE A 69 -8.26 -11.29 6.47
C ILE A 69 -9.42 -11.67 5.55
N ASP A 70 -10.63 -11.48 6.05
CA ASP A 70 -11.82 -11.66 5.22
C ASP A 70 -11.78 -10.69 4.05
N ASN A 71 -12.12 -11.19 2.88
CA ASN A 71 -12.12 -10.38 1.67
C ASN A 71 -13.42 -9.60 1.57
N VAL A 72 -13.34 -8.31 1.92
CA VAL A 72 -14.46 -7.36 1.79
C VAL A 72 -14.12 -6.25 0.81
N ASP A 73 -13.13 -6.48 -0.06
CA ASP A 73 -12.65 -5.55 -1.10
C ASP A 73 -12.05 -4.26 -0.55
N SER A 74 -11.77 -4.20 0.73
CA SER A 74 -11.16 -3.02 1.33
C SER A 74 -10.48 -3.34 2.66
N LEU A 75 -9.55 -2.47 3.03
CA LEU A 75 -8.85 -2.53 4.32
C LEU A 75 -8.49 -1.11 4.72
N ILE A 76 -8.78 -0.74 5.96
CA ILE A 76 -8.31 0.53 6.49
C ILE A 76 -6.89 0.33 7.01
N TRP A 77 -5.96 1.14 6.52
CA TRP A 77 -4.54 1.02 6.83
C TRP A 77 -3.97 2.37 7.24
N THR A 78 -3.28 2.38 8.37
CA THR A 78 -2.49 3.54 8.77
C THR A 78 -1.03 3.14 8.57
N PRO A 79 -0.33 3.70 7.57
CA PRO A 79 1.01 3.22 7.22
C PRO A 79 1.98 3.13 8.40
N SER A 80 1.99 4.12 9.27
CA SER A 80 2.93 4.15 10.40
C SER A 80 2.75 2.99 11.37
N SER A 81 1.61 2.29 11.32
CA SER A 81 1.38 1.12 12.16
C SER A 81 2.11 -0.13 11.64
N THR A 82 2.66 -0.08 10.45
CA THR A 82 3.31 -1.23 9.80
C THR A 82 4.82 -1.12 9.95
N THR A 83 5.44 -2.23 10.29
CA THR A 83 6.89 -2.31 10.45
C THR A 83 7.62 -1.83 9.19
N GLY A 84 8.63 -1.00 9.39
CA GLY A 84 9.50 -0.54 8.31
C GLY A 84 9.09 0.76 7.64
N ILE A 85 7.84 1.21 7.82
CA ILE A 85 7.35 2.42 7.15
C ILE A 85 8.18 3.66 7.54
N ASN A 86 8.45 3.82 8.83
CA ASN A 86 9.18 5.02 9.28
C ASN A 86 10.65 5.04 8.86
N ALA A 87 11.16 3.94 8.34
CA ALA A 87 12.56 3.80 7.95
C ALA A 87 12.73 3.70 6.42
N LEU A 88 11.73 4.08 5.63
CA LEU A 88 11.79 3.92 4.17
C LEU A 88 12.86 4.79 3.49
N GLY A 89 13.17 5.97 4.05
CA GLY A 89 14.11 6.86 3.39
C GLY A 89 13.61 7.25 2.00
N ALA A 90 14.49 7.21 1.01
CA ALA A 90 14.14 7.55 -0.38
C ALA A 90 13.08 6.61 -0.98
N ASN A 91 12.96 5.40 -0.48
CA ASN A 91 11.98 4.43 -1.00
C ASN A 91 10.55 4.84 -0.69
N LYS A 92 10.34 5.85 0.17
CA LYS A 92 9.01 6.40 0.44
C LYS A 92 8.30 6.89 -0.83
N ASP A 93 9.05 7.19 -1.87
CA ASP A 93 8.48 7.68 -3.14
C ASP A 93 8.16 6.56 -4.12
N SER A 94 8.41 5.32 -3.76
CA SER A 94 8.29 4.18 -4.67
C SER A 94 7.60 3.02 -3.96
N VAL A 95 6.33 3.22 -3.59
CA VAL A 95 5.57 2.24 -2.80
C VAL A 95 4.45 1.64 -3.64
N ARG A 96 4.20 0.35 -3.46
CA ARG A 96 3.05 -0.33 -4.05
C ARG A 96 2.38 -1.22 -3.03
N ILE A 97 1.09 -1.41 -3.21
CA ILE A 97 0.28 -2.38 -2.44
C ILE A 97 0.11 -3.62 -3.30
N ARG A 98 0.12 -4.77 -2.65
CA ARG A 98 -0.25 -6.04 -3.26
C ARG A 98 -1.39 -6.67 -2.47
N VAL A 99 -2.37 -7.20 -3.17
CA VAL A 99 -3.43 -8.03 -2.59
C VAL A 99 -3.31 -9.41 -3.22
N SER A 100 -3.33 -10.44 -2.40
CA SER A 100 -3.20 -11.81 -2.89
C SER A 100 -4.14 -12.76 -2.14
N SER A 101 -4.63 -13.78 -2.86
CA SER A 101 -5.30 -14.90 -2.22
C SER A 101 -4.31 -15.63 -1.31
N ILE A 102 -4.82 -16.31 -0.27
CA ILE A 102 -3.91 -16.93 0.69
C ILE A 102 -3.11 -18.08 0.10
N ASN A 103 -3.61 -18.72 -0.96
CA ASN A 103 -2.83 -19.74 -1.67
C ASN A 103 -1.84 -19.14 -2.67
N GLY A 104 -1.85 -17.82 -2.83
CA GLY A 104 -0.94 -17.11 -3.71
C GLY A 104 -1.22 -17.24 -5.19
N LYS A 105 -2.31 -17.90 -5.60
CA LYS A 105 -2.59 -18.11 -7.02
C LYS A 105 -3.12 -16.86 -7.71
N THR A 106 -3.75 -15.98 -6.96
CA THR A 106 -4.37 -14.76 -7.49
C THR A 106 -3.74 -13.58 -6.76
N ARG A 107 -3.13 -12.68 -7.51
CA ARG A 107 -2.42 -11.52 -6.96
C ARG A 107 -2.53 -10.36 -7.91
N ASP A 108 -2.51 -9.15 -7.33
CA ASP A 108 -2.36 -7.92 -8.09
C ASP A 108 -1.67 -6.89 -7.22
N MET A 109 -0.99 -5.96 -7.86
CA MET A 109 -0.34 -4.84 -7.18
C MET A 109 -0.77 -3.53 -7.81
N SER A 110 -0.55 -2.42 -7.09
CA SER A 110 -0.79 -1.08 -7.61
C SER A 110 -0.20 -0.93 -9.02
N GLY A 111 -0.93 -0.27 -9.92
CA GLY A 111 -0.49 -0.09 -11.30
C GLY A 111 0.78 0.73 -11.43
N TRP A 112 1.03 1.63 -10.48
CA TRP A 112 2.26 2.43 -10.42
C TRP A 112 2.57 2.77 -8.98
N TYR A 113 3.72 3.41 -8.78
CA TYR A 113 4.17 3.81 -7.45
C TYR A 113 3.30 4.93 -6.88
N PHE A 114 3.05 4.87 -5.58
CA PHE A 114 2.54 6.00 -4.82
C PHE A 114 3.57 6.38 -3.76
N LYS A 115 3.35 7.50 -3.09
CA LYS A 115 4.30 8.04 -2.11
C LYS A 115 3.71 7.99 -0.71
N ILE A 116 4.58 7.79 0.27
CA ILE A 116 4.21 7.94 1.67
C ILE A 116 4.95 9.15 2.22
N ASN A 117 4.19 10.11 2.71
CA ASN A 117 4.75 11.28 3.37
C ASN A 117 5.09 10.90 4.80
N LEU A 118 6.39 10.88 5.12
CA LEU A 118 6.88 10.47 6.44
C LEU A 118 6.89 11.62 7.45
N GLY A 119 6.37 12.78 7.06
CA GLY A 119 6.37 13.94 7.92
C GLY A 119 7.65 14.73 7.73
N GLY A 120 7.67 15.76 8.25
CA GLY A 120 8.77 16.60 8.03
C GLY A 120 10.02 16.38 8.85
N GLY A 121 9.22 16.22 8.81
CA GLY A 121 9.81 16.52 9.14
C GLY A 121 10.11 16.75 9.49
N GLY A 122 9.95 16.75 9.58
CA GLY A 122 10.23 17.16 9.83
C GLY A 122 10.71 17.54 9.58
N GLU A 123 10.57 17.75 9.44
CA GLU A 123 10.95 18.41 9.29
C GLU A 123 11.10 19.12 9.36
N VAL A 124 11.12 19.41 9.74
CA VAL A 124 11.11 20.24 9.89
C VAL A 124 11.42 20.96 9.96
N SER A 125 11.55 21.05 10.30
CA SER A 125 11.66 21.76 10.42
C SER A 125 12.04 22.39 10.49
N ASN A 126 12.23 22.56 10.90
CA ASN A 126 12.34 23.18 11.03
C ASN A 126 12.66 23.70 11.17
N ASN A 127 12.87 23.95 11.47
CA ASN A 127 12.83 24.53 11.57
C ASN A 127 12.99 24.95 11.77
N LYS A 128 13.15 25.29 11.95
CA LYS A 128 13.02 25.86 12.13
C LYS A 128 13.07 26.12 12.47
N THR A 129 13.50 26.58 12.83
CA THR A 129 13.33 27.09 13.13
C THR A 129 13.54 27.23 13.53
N MET A 130 13.56 27.66 13.31
CA MET A 130 13.63 28.22 13.65
C MET A 130 13.86 28.40 14.05
N ASN A 131 13.99 28.91 14.01
CA ASN A 131 14.18 29.61 14.26
C ASN A 131 14.44 29.72 14.76
N ASN A 132 14.42 30.21 14.65
CA ASN A 132 14.63 30.97 14.94
C ASN A 132 14.91 30.80 15.45
N PHE A 133 14.72 31.22 15.15
CA PHE A 133 15.14 31.73 15.45
C PHE A 133 15.57 31.65 15.97
N ILE A 134 15.61 32.00 15.83
CA ILE A 134 16.05 32.69 16.12
C ILE A 134 16.49 32.61 16.43
N ILE A 135 16.43 32.93 16.31
CA ILE A 135 16.82 33.61 16.41
C ILE A 135 17.25 33.65 16.96
N ASN A 136 17.31 34.10 16.98
CA ASN A 136 17.61 34.87 17.16
C ASN A 136 17.62 34.64 17.85
N GLY A 137 18.35 35.04 17.90
CA GLY A 137 18.01 35.51 18.24
C GLY A 137 17.51 34.99 18.46
N GLN A 138 17.18 35.26 17.92
CA GLN A 138 16.69 35.39 17.79
C GLN A 138 16.02 34.42 17.91
N ILE A 139 16.28 35.01 17.71
CA ILE A 139 15.88 34.87 17.50
C ILE A 139 15.41 34.11 17.54
N PHE A 140 15.16 34.68 17.20
CA PHE A 140 15.02 34.76 17.00
C PHE A 140 14.54 34.03 17.10
N LYS A 141 14.41 34.44 16.93
CA LYS A 141 14.11 34.65 16.77
C LYS A 141 13.72 34.04 16.89
#